data_572e70f509cbd38d01fb04de6d5e2112
#
_entry.id   572e70f509cbd38d01fb04de6d5e2112
#
_cell.length_a   1.000
_cell.length_b   1.000
_cell.length_c   1.000
_cell.angle_alpha   90.00
_cell.angle_beta   90.00
_cell.angle_gamma   90.00
#
_symmetry.space_group_name_H-M   'P 1'
#
loop_
_entity.id
_entity.type
_entity.pdbx_description
1 polymer ?
#
loop_
_entity_poly.entity_id
_entity_poly.type
_entity_poly.pdbx_seq_one_letter_code
_entity_poly.pdbx_strand_id
1 'polypeptide(L)'
;MKIMAINYSSTRGGENNVTASMAILKGLAADGGLFMPDHIPALDCSLEELSHKTYQEVAYAVMKQFLTDFTEEELKTCIERAYDSKFDTEEIAPLAKVEDAYYLELFHGATIAFKDMALSILPHLLTTSA
;
A
#
# COMPACT_ATOMS: atom_id res chain seq x y z
N MET A 1 -13.60 -10.99 -11.89
CA MET A 1 -13.65 -9.68 -12.56
C MET A 1 -12.24 -9.27 -12.92
N LYS A 2 -11.96 -8.93 -14.17
CA LYS A 2 -10.61 -8.53 -14.59
C LYS A 2 -10.35 -7.14 -14.01
N ILE A 3 -9.38 -7.00 -13.11
CA ILE A 3 -8.94 -5.69 -12.61
C ILE A 3 -8.44 -4.91 -13.82
N MET A 4 -8.97 -3.71 -14.04
CA MET A 4 -8.47 -2.84 -15.11
C MET A 4 -7.08 -2.35 -14.71
N ALA A 5 -6.13 -2.37 -15.67
CA ALA A 5 -4.80 -1.86 -15.43
C ALA A 5 -4.86 -0.37 -15.08
N ILE A 6 -4.19 0.03 -14.00
CA ILE A 6 -4.00 1.42 -13.60
C ILE A 6 -2.66 1.90 -14.11
N ASN A 7 -2.63 3.08 -14.72
CA ASN A 7 -1.42 3.79 -15.07
C ASN A 7 -1.24 5.01 -14.17
N TYR A 8 0.00 5.45 -14.09
CA TYR A 8 0.43 6.57 -13.28
C TYR A 8 0.95 7.70 -14.15
N SER A 9 0.69 8.92 -13.77
CA SER A 9 1.14 10.12 -14.46
C SER A 9 1.73 11.12 -13.48
N SER A 10 2.70 11.90 -13.95
CA SER A 10 3.28 12.97 -13.15
C SER A 10 2.27 14.06 -12.85
N THR A 11 2.28 14.56 -11.61
CA THR A 11 1.51 15.73 -11.18
C THR A 11 1.84 17.00 -11.96
N ARG A 12 2.98 17.03 -12.68
CA ARG A 12 3.40 18.13 -13.55
C ARG A 12 3.13 17.88 -15.04
N GLY A 13 2.64 16.70 -15.39
CA GLY A 13 2.18 16.35 -16.73
C GLY A 13 3.27 15.97 -17.73
N GLY A 14 4.54 16.02 -17.34
CA GLY A 14 5.66 15.73 -18.24
C GLY A 14 5.94 14.24 -18.45
N GLU A 15 5.37 13.37 -17.66
CA GLU A 15 5.51 11.91 -17.79
C GLU A 15 4.19 11.21 -17.50
N ASN A 16 3.75 10.32 -18.41
CA ASN A 16 2.41 9.71 -18.37
C ASN A 16 2.47 8.21 -18.73
N ASN A 17 1.41 7.48 -18.42
CA ASN A 17 1.23 6.05 -18.74
C ASN A 17 2.34 5.15 -18.18
N VAL A 18 2.79 5.42 -16.97
CA VAL A 18 3.80 4.62 -16.26
C VAL A 18 3.12 3.54 -15.45
N THR A 19 3.64 2.32 -15.45
CA THR A 19 3.12 1.23 -14.60
C THR A 19 3.45 1.48 -13.13
N ALA A 20 2.76 0.79 -12.21
CA ALA A 20 3.02 0.93 -10.78
C ALA A 20 4.45 0.54 -10.41
N SER A 21 4.96 -0.59 -10.92
CA SER A 21 6.34 -1.04 -10.68
C SER A 21 7.37 0.00 -11.15
N MET A 22 7.17 0.55 -12.34
CA MET A 22 8.06 1.57 -12.87
C MET A 22 8.00 2.88 -12.07
N ALA A 23 6.81 3.28 -11.61
CA ALA A 23 6.65 4.46 -10.75
C ALA A 23 7.37 4.29 -9.41
N ILE A 24 7.31 3.07 -8.82
CA ILE A 24 8.03 2.73 -7.60
C ILE A 24 9.55 2.79 -7.81
N LEU A 25 10.06 2.20 -8.90
CA LEU A 25 11.50 2.21 -9.21
C LEU A 25 12.05 3.63 -9.42
N LYS A 26 11.29 4.47 -10.11
CA LYS A 26 11.70 5.86 -10.37
C LYS A 26 11.61 6.76 -9.15
N GLY A 27 10.61 6.54 -8.29
CA GLY A 27 10.31 7.40 -7.15
C GLY A 27 9.73 8.76 -7.54
N LEU A 28 10.48 9.57 -8.30
CA LEU A 28 10.04 10.85 -8.87
C LEU A 28 9.96 10.77 -10.40
N ALA A 29 9.00 11.48 -10.97
CA ALA A 29 8.92 11.66 -12.41
C ALA A 29 10.08 12.52 -12.94
N ALA A 30 10.41 12.39 -14.24
CA ALA A 30 11.52 13.10 -14.86
C ALA A 30 11.40 14.64 -14.80
N ASP A 31 10.18 15.14 -14.68
CA ASP A 31 9.86 16.57 -14.50
C ASP A 31 9.85 17.04 -13.04
N GLY A 32 10.22 16.15 -12.08
CA GLY A 32 10.21 16.41 -10.64
C GLY A 32 8.82 16.34 -10.01
N GLY A 33 7.80 15.88 -10.72
CA GLY A 33 6.46 15.61 -10.20
C GLY A 33 6.38 14.29 -9.46
N LEU A 34 5.27 14.08 -8.74
CA LEU A 34 4.92 12.80 -8.11
C LEU A 34 4.06 11.98 -9.08
N PHE A 35 4.19 10.65 -9.01
CA PHE A 35 3.31 9.77 -9.75
C PHE A 35 1.97 9.61 -9.05
N MET A 36 0.89 9.88 -9.77
CA MET A 36 -0.50 9.73 -9.33
C MET A 36 -1.21 8.73 -10.23
N PRO A 37 -2.07 7.85 -9.68
CA PRO A 37 -2.88 6.97 -10.51
C PRO A 37 -3.86 7.78 -11.37
N ASP A 38 -4.20 7.26 -12.53
CA ASP A 38 -5.15 7.89 -13.47
C ASP A 38 -6.58 7.99 -12.89
N HIS A 39 -6.92 7.13 -11.94
CA HIS A 39 -8.15 7.19 -11.16
C HIS A 39 -7.97 6.48 -9.80
N ILE A 40 -8.85 6.78 -8.86
CA ILE A 40 -8.93 6.05 -7.58
C ILE A 40 -9.90 4.88 -7.77
N PRO A 41 -9.43 3.63 -7.72
CA PRO A 41 -10.29 2.47 -7.91
C PRO A 41 -11.22 2.25 -6.72
N ALA A 42 -12.40 1.67 -7.00
CA ALA A 42 -13.27 1.16 -5.95
C ALA A 42 -12.75 -0.19 -5.43
N LEU A 43 -12.99 -0.47 -4.16
CA LEU A 43 -12.75 -1.80 -3.60
C LEU A 43 -13.72 -2.82 -4.22
N ASP A 44 -13.27 -4.04 -4.39
CA ASP A 44 -14.05 -5.16 -4.92
C ASP A 44 -14.75 -6.01 -3.83
N CYS A 45 -14.74 -5.52 -2.60
CA CYS A 45 -15.36 -6.13 -1.42
C CYS A 45 -16.05 -5.07 -0.55
N SER A 46 -17.01 -5.51 0.25
CA SER A 46 -17.72 -4.63 1.17
C SER A 46 -16.89 -4.30 2.42
N LEU A 47 -17.25 -3.20 3.11
CA LEU A 47 -16.64 -2.86 4.40
C LEU A 47 -16.92 -3.92 5.48
N GLU A 48 -18.07 -4.58 5.40
CA GLU A 48 -18.39 -5.68 6.30
C GLU A 48 -17.44 -6.87 6.09
N GLU A 49 -17.17 -7.25 4.84
CA GLU A 49 -16.18 -8.29 4.53
C GLU A 49 -14.78 -7.92 5.02
N LEU A 50 -14.38 -6.65 4.87
CA LEU A 50 -13.09 -6.16 5.34
C LEU A 50 -12.98 -6.19 6.88
N SER A 51 -14.08 -5.97 7.61
CA SER A 51 -14.08 -5.95 9.07
C SER A 51 -13.71 -7.29 9.71
N HIS A 52 -13.80 -8.39 8.96
CA HIS A 52 -13.45 -9.74 9.40
C HIS A 52 -12.06 -10.20 8.95
N LYS A 53 -11.29 -9.32 8.30
CA LYS A 53 -9.97 -9.63 7.74
C LYS A 53 -8.84 -9.15 8.64
N THR A 54 -7.71 -9.84 8.53
CA THR A 54 -6.45 -9.39 9.13
C THR A 54 -5.94 -8.13 8.43
N TYR A 55 -4.99 -7.43 9.06
CA TYR A 55 -4.34 -6.27 8.45
C TYR A 55 -3.73 -6.61 7.08
N GLN A 56 -3.05 -7.76 6.96
CA GLN A 56 -2.42 -8.21 5.72
C GLN A 56 -3.45 -8.48 4.61
N GLU A 57 -4.59 -9.07 4.96
CA GLU A 57 -5.66 -9.31 4.00
C GLU A 57 -6.33 -8.01 3.53
N VAL A 58 -6.50 -7.03 4.42
CA VAL A 58 -6.99 -5.69 4.06
C VAL A 58 -5.96 -4.97 3.19
N ALA A 59 -4.67 -5.04 3.54
CA ALA A 59 -3.59 -4.46 2.74
C ALA A 59 -3.60 -5.03 1.32
N TYR A 60 -3.75 -6.35 1.15
CA TYR A 60 -3.86 -6.97 -0.16
C TYR A 60 -5.11 -6.49 -0.92
N ALA A 61 -6.28 -6.45 -0.27
CA ALA A 61 -7.52 -6.00 -0.91
C ALA A 61 -7.43 -4.57 -1.47
N VAL A 62 -6.69 -3.69 -0.78
CA VAL A 62 -6.46 -2.31 -1.22
C VAL A 62 -5.35 -2.25 -2.26
N MET A 63 -4.17 -2.81 -1.97
CA MET A 63 -2.97 -2.64 -2.81
C MET A 63 -3.12 -3.27 -4.19
N LYS A 64 -3.82 -4.40 -4.33
CA LYS A 64 -4.07 -5.03 -5.64
C LYS A 64 -4.83 -4.14 -6.61
N GLN A 65 -5.58 -3.16 -6.11
CA GLN A 65 -6.32 -2.21 -6.95
C GLN A 65 -5.39 -1.15 -7.56
N PHE A 66 -4.27 -0.86 -6.89
CA PHE A 66 -3.30 0.15 -7.32
C PHE A 66 -2.08 -0.46 -8.01
N LEU A 67 -1.60 -1.60 -7.54
CA LEU A 67 -0.38 -2.26 -8.04
C LEU A 67 -0.77 -3.39 -9.03
N THR A 68 -1.42 -3.00 -10.12
CA THR A 68 -2.08 -3.95 -11.05
C THR A 68 -1.12 -4.72 -11.94
N ASP A 69 0.15 -4.38 -11.98
CA ASP A 69 1.22 -5.09 -12.68
C ASP A 69 2.02 -6.05 -11.78
N PHE A 70 1.66 -6.13 -10.49
CA PHE A 70 2.16 -7.17 -9.58
C PHE A 70 1.25 -8.40 -9.64
N THR A 71 1.83 -9.57 -9.58
CA THR A 71 1.06 -10.80 -9.39
C THR A 71 0.53 -10.92 -7.96
N GLU A 72 -0.49 -11.73 -7.75
CA GLU A 72 -1.05 -11.99 -6.42
C GLU A 72 0.02 -12.51 -5.45
N GLU A 73 0.84 -13.45 -5.91
CA GLU A 73 1.91 -14.07 -5.11
C GLU A 73 2.98 -13.06 -4.70
N GLU A 74 3.45 -12.24 -5.63
CA GLU A 74 4.42 -11.18 -5.37
C GLU A 74 3.91 -10.19 -4.34
N LEU A 75 2.68 -9.71 -4.52
CA LEU A 75 2.11 -8.70 -3.63
C LEU A 75 1.85 -9.26 -2.23
N LYS A 76 1.30 -10.47 -2.11
CA LYS A 76 1.12 -11.15 -0.82
C LYS A 76 2.45 -11.36 -0.11
N THR A 77 3.48 -11.81 -0.82
CA THR A 77 4.83 -11.99 -0.27
C THR A 77 5.40 -10.66 0.26
N CYS A 78 5.25 -9.56 -0.48
CA CYS A 78 5.67 -8.24 -0.02
C CYS A 78 4.94 -7.82 1.27
N ILE A 79 3.63 -8.03 1.33
CA ILE A 79 2.79 -7.68 2.49
C ILE A 79 3.18 -8.50 3.72
N GLU A 80 3.30 -9.82 3.58
CA GLU A 80 3.67 -10.73 4.68
C GLU A 80 5.05 -10.42 5.26
N ARG A 81 6.02 -10.06 4.41
CA ARG A 81 7.37 -9.66 4.85
C ARG A 81 7.41 -8.28 5.49
N ALA A 82 6.53 -7.39 5.08
CA ALA A 82 6.46 -6.03 5.61
C ALA A 82 5.79 -5.97 6.97
N TYR A 83 4.63 -6.61 7.11
CA TYR A 83 3.75 -6.54 8.27
C TYR A 83 3.74 -7.87 9.03
N ASP A 84 4.84 -8.15 9.68
CA ASP A 84 5.10 -9.37 10.45
C ASP A 84 5.40 -9.05 11.93
N SER A 85 6.05 -9.97 12.62
CA SER A 85 6.46 -9.83 14.02
C SER A 85 7.46 -8.69 14.32
N LYS A 86 7.87 -7.89 13.33
CA LYS A 86 8.60 -6.63 13.57
C LYS A 86 7.69 -5.55 14.16
N PHE A 87 6.38 -5.70 14.00
CA PHE A 87 5.40 -4.90 14.73
C PHE A 87 5.10 -5.56 16.07
N ASP A 88 5.01 -4.79 17.13
CA ASP A 88 4.81 -5.27 18.50
C ASP A 88 3.35 -5.63 18.83
N THR A 89 2.45 -5.55 17.83
CA THR A 89 1.07 -5.99 17.89
C THR A 89 0.65 -6.70 16.59
N GLU A 90 -0.16 -7.74 16.71
CA GLU A 90 -0.71 -8.47 15.55
C GLU A 90 -1.66 -7.62 14.71
N GLU A 91 -2.29 -6.62 15.31
CA GLU A 91 -3.20 -5.70 14.62
C GLU A 91 -2.45 -4.69 13.72
N ILE A 92 -1.13 -4.58 13.84
CA ILE A 92 -0.24 -3.66 13.10
C ILE A 92 -0.54 -2.19 13.36
N ALA A 93 -1.77 -1.75 13.17
CA ALA A 93 -2.27 -0.40 13.39
C ALA A 93 -3.60 -0.45 14.18
N PRO A 94 -3.56 -0.74 15.48
CA PRO A 94 -4.75 -0.86 16.30
C PRO A 94 -5.47 0.48 16.45
N LEU A 95 -6.78 0.40 16.66
CA LEU A 95 -7.63 1.53 16.93
C LEU A 95 -8.01 1.56 18.42
N ALA A 96 -7.31 2.36 19.22
CA ALA A 96 -7.55 2.51 20.63
C ALA A 96 -8.71 3.48 20.90
N LYS A 97 -9.69 3.04 21.70
CA LYS A 97 -10.79 3.91 22.15
C LYS A 97 -10.45 4.49 23.51
N VAL A 98 -10.49 5.83 23.61
CA VAL A 98 -10.33 6.56 24.85
C VAL A 98 -11.51 7.51 25.00
N GLU A 99 -12.38 7.27 25.99
CA GLU A 99 -13.65 7.99 26.17
C GLU A 99 -14.51 7.93 24.90
N ASP A 100 -14.80 9.08 24.28
CA ASP A 100 -15.61 9.21 23.07
C ASP A 100 -14.76 9.35 21.78
N ALA A 101 -13.42 9.25 21.88
CA ALA A 101 -12.51 9.38 20.76
C ALA A 101 -11.84 8.05 20.40
N TYR A 102 -11.48 7.92 19.12
CA TYR A 102 -10.69 6.80 18.62
C TYR A 102 -9.32 7.32 18.14
N TYR A 103 -8.27 6.61 18.53
CA TYR A 103 -6.88 6.90 18.17
C TYR A 103 -6.33 5.76 17.34
N LEU A 104 -5.97 6.04 16.08
CA LEU A 104 -5.28 5.09 15.24
C LEU A 104 -3.80 5.12 15.59
N GLU A 105 -3.29 4.04 16.18
CA GLU A 105 -1.90 3.94 16.63
C GLU A 105 -1.00 3.49 15.48
N LEU A 106 -0.06 4.33 15.08
CA LEU A 106 0.85 4.08 13.95
C LEU A 106 2.31 3.90 14.38
N PHE A 107 2.57 3.67 15.67
CA PHE A 107 3.91 3.64 16.25
C PHE A 107 4.40 2.23 16.63
N HIS A 108 3.72 1.18 16.22
CA HIS A 108 4.03 -0.21 16.56
C HIS A 108 5.13 -0.85 15.72
N GLY A 109 5.65 -0.16 14.71
CA GLY A 109 6.73 -0.64 13.85
C GLY A 109 8.11 -0.55 14.48
N ALA A 110 9.11 -1.08 13.79
CA ALA A 110 10.49 -1.25 14.28
C ALA A 110 11.18 0.05 14.71
N THR A 111 10.83 1.20 14.12
CA THR A 111 11.43 2.51 14.46
C THR A 111 10.54 3.39 15.33
N ILE A 112 9.34 2.90 15.69
CA ILE A 112 8.33 3.62 16.49
C ILE A 112 7.79 4.87 15.77
N ALA A 113 8.15 5.08 14.52
CA ALA A 113 7.69 6.19 13.70
C ALA A 113 6.49 5.77 12.82
N PHE A 114 5.51 6.67 12.61
CA PHE A 114 4.35 6.40 11.75
C PHE A 114 4.76 6.01 10.32
N LYS A 115 5.93 6.42 9.86
CA LYS A 115 6.46 6.09 8.53
C LYS A 115 6.71 4.60 8.33
N ASP A 116 6.87 3.82 9.40
CA ASP A 116 7.05 2.37 9.32
C ASP A 116 5.88 1.69 8.58
N MET A 117 4.70 2.28 8.62
CA MET A 117 3.54 1.78 7.87
C MET A 117 3.81 1.71 6.36
N ALA A 118 4.55 2.66 5.80
CA ALA A 118 4.93 2.68 4.39
C ALA A 118 6.34 2.15 4.15
N LEU A 119 7.29 2.49 5.02
CA LEU A 119 8.69 2.12 4.83
C LEU A 119 8.96 0.63 5.06
N SER A 120 8.08 -0.09 5.76
CA SER A 120 8.22 -1.55 5.92
C SER A 120 7.97 -2.31 4.61
N ILE A 121 7.05 -1.86 3.78
CA ILE A 121 6.74 -2.55 2.51
C ILE A 121 7.56 -2.05 1.32
N LEU A 122 8.01 -0.79 1.35
CA LEU A 122 8.71 -0.17 0.21
C LEU A 122 9.91 -0.97 -0.29
N PRO A 123 10.84 -1.49 0.55
CA PRO A 123 11.97 -2.28 0.07
C PRO A 123 11.56 -3.55 -0.67
N HIS A 124 10.49 -4.20 -0.23
CA HIS A 124 9.96 -5.42 -0.87
C HIS A 124 9.35 -5.10 -2.24
N LEU A 125 8.57 -4.02 -2.32
CA LEU A 125 8.02 -3.55 -3.60
C LEU A 125 9.13 -3.15 -4.57
N LEU A 126 10.15 -2.42 -4.12
CA LEU A 126 11.30 -2.04 -4.94
C LEU A 126 12.05 -3.24 -5.49
N THR A 127 12.32 -4.24 -4.65
CA THR A 127 13.02 -5.48 -5.06
C THR A 127 12.21 -6.27 -6.07
N THR A 128 10.88 -6.33 -5.90
CA THR A 128 9.98 -7.04 -6.82
C THR A 128 9.81 -6.29 -8.14
N SER A 129 9.89 -4.96 -8.11
CA SER A 129 9.79 -4.11 -9.31
C SER A 129 11.04 -4.11 -10.19
N ALA A 130 12.21 -4.47 -9.64
CA ALA A 130 13.51 -4.49 -10.32
C ALA A 130 13.71 -5.74 -11.18
#